data_45d566ab30428157837dda25a2fd0fe3
#
_entry.id   45d566ab30428157837dda25a2fd0fe3
#
_cell.length_a   1.000
_cell.length_b   1.000
_cell.length_c   1.000
_cell.angle_alpha   90.00
_cell.angle_beta   90.00
_cell.angle_gamma   90.00
#
_symmetry.space_group_name_H-M   'P 1'
#
loop_
_entity.id
_entity.type
_entity.pdbx_description
1 polymer ?
#
loop_
_entity_poly.entity_id
_entity_poly.type
_entity_poly.pdbx_seq_one_letter_code
_entity_poly.pdbx_strand_id
1 'polypeptide(L)'
;MCNIFSLGPKCKNAREKAAWADCLVLYEYTHLRLNKTIDPNVKCSQSDAQTWLSTALTNLETCRAGFIELGVPDNLLPLMSNNVSKLISNALALNKVPYTVPSYKHGFPSWVKPGDRKLLQSSSAPKANLVVAQDGSGNYKMIKKAISAASSQSGNERFVIYVKAGTYKENVEIKLKNIMLVGDGIGKTIVTGSKSVGGGSTTFNSATIGKYIQLTSNNIC
;
A
#
# COMPACT_ATOMS: atom_id res chain seq x y z
N MET A 1 -19.86 16.89 -11.74
CA MET A 1 -18.74 16.06 -11.27
C MET A 1 -17.52 16.36 -12.13
N CYS A 2 -16.48 17.04 -11.62
CA CYS A 2 -15.22 17.14 -12.34
C CYS A 2 -14.58 15.75 -12.36
N ASN A 3 -14.56 15.13 -13.52
CA ASN A 3 -14.06 13.78 -13.67
C ASN A 3 -12.53 13.82 -13.69
N ILE A 4 -11.88 13.27 -12.64
CA ILE A 4 -10.41 13.17 -12.56
C ILE A 4 -9.82 12.51 -13.81
N PHE A 5 -10.57 11.63 -14.46
CA PHE A 5 -10.19 10.98 -15.73
C PHE A 5 -10.04 11.98 -16.89
N SER A 6 -10.69 13.15 -16.83
CA SER A 6 -10.59 14.20 -17.86
C SER A 6 -9.36 15.11 -17.71
N LEU A 7 -8.62 15.01 -16.61
CA LEU A 7 -7.44 15.85 -16.36
C LEU A 7 -6.17 15.33 -17.03
N GLY A 8 -6.06 14.01 -17.26
CA GLY A 8 -4.88 13.41 -17.88
C GLY A 8 -4.44 14.07 -19.19
N PRO A 9 -5.35 14.33 -20.13
CA PRO A 9 -5.03 15.01 -21.39
C PRO A 9 -4.56 16.46 -21.23
N LYS A 10 -4.85 17.09 -20.07
CA LYS A 10 -4.45 18.47 -19.77
C LYS A 10 -3.06 18.57 -19.15
N CYS A 11 -2.47 17.45 -18.73
CA CYS A 11 -1.12 17.41 -18.16
C CYS A 11 -0.06 17.64 -19.25
N LYS A 12 0.68 18.73 -19.13
CA LYS A 12 1.64 19.20 -20.16
C LYS A 12 3.02 18.57 -20.02
N ASN A 13 3.43 18.23 -18.81
CA ASN A 13 4.80 17.76 -18.51
C ASN A 13 4.81 16.47 -17.69
N ALA A 14 6.00 15.88 -17.52
CA ALA A 14 6.16 14.61 -16.81
C ALA A 14 5.77 14.70 -15.32
N ARG A 15 6.01 15.85 -14.65
CA ARG A 15 5.66 16.06 -13.24
C ARG A 15 4.15 16.10 -13.04
N GLU A 16 3.44 16.85 -13.89
CA GLU A 16 1.98 16.90 -13.89
C GLU A 16 1.37 15.51 -14.12
N LYS A 17 1.90 14.76 -15.10
CA LYS A 17 1.46 13.39 -15.38
C LYS A 17 1.71 12.44 -14.21
N ALA A 18 2.86 12.56 -13.52
CA ALA A 18 3.19 11.75 -12.36
C ALA A 18 2.23 12.04 -11.19
N ALA A 19 2.03 13.31 -10.83
CA ALA A 19 1.11 13.70 -9.77
C ALA A 19 -0.33 13.25 -10.07
N TRP A 20 -0.77 13.41 -11.31
CA TRP A 20 -2.09 12.98 -11.75
C TRP A 20 -2.26 11.44 -11.68
N ALA A 21 -1.27 10.67 -12.14
CA ALA A 21 -1.32 9.22 -12.10
C ALA A 21 -1.42 8.68 -10.66
N ASP A 22 -0.67 9.27 -9.73
CA ASP A 22 -0.75 8.91 -8.31
C ASP A 22 -2.13 9.23 -7.74
N CYS A 23 -2.67 10.40 -8.06
CA CYS A 23 -4.01 10.77 -7.64
C CYS A 23 -5.08 9.82 -8.17
N LEU A 24 -4.99 9.34 -9.40
CA LEU A 24 -5.93 8.35 -9.92
C LEU A 24 -5.97 7.10 -9.04
N VAL A 25 -4.82 6.53 -8.72
CA VAL A 25 -4.71 5.35 -7.87
C VAL A 25 -5.28 5.64 -6.47
N LEU A 26 -4.93 6.80 -5.88
CA LEU A 26 -5.39 7.19 -4.55
C LEU A 26 -6.90 7.44 -4.51
N TYR A 27 -7.49 8.02 -5.57
CA TYR A 27 -8.94 8.19 -5.68
C TYR A 27 -9.69 6.87 -5.83
N GLU A 28 -9.17 5.93 -6.62
CA GLU A 28 -9.74 4.59 -6.72
C GLU A 28 -9.77 3.90 -5.34
N TYR A 29 -8.67 3.97 -4.60
CA TYR A 29 -8.63 3.44 -3.23
C TYR A 29 -9.57 4.15 -2.28
N THR A 30 -9.67 5.47 -2.38
CA THR A 30 -10.62 6.27 -1.58
C THR A 30 -12.06 5.84 -1.85
N HIS A 31 -12.46 5.76 -3.13
CA HIS A 31 -13.79 5.31 -3.52
C HIS A 31 -14.12 3.93 -2.97
N LEU A 32 -13.20 2.98 -3.10
CA LEU A 32 -13.38 1.63 -2.58
C LEU A 32 -13.49 1.58 -1.05
N ARG A 33 -12.76 2.44 -0.32
CA ARG A 33 -12.88 2.53 1.14
C ARG A 33 -14.20 3.15 1.57
N LEU A 34 -14.62 4.23 0.93
CA LEU A 34 -15.92 4.86 1.21
C LEU A 34 -17.08 3.91 0.91
N ASN A 35 -17.06 3.21 -0.22
CA ASN A 35 -18.10 2.22 -0.53
C ASN A 35 -18.24 1.15 0.55
N LYS A 36 -17.13 0.67 1.11
CA LYS A 36 -17.17 -0.32 2.20
C LYS A 36 -17.84 0.21 3.48
N THR A 37 -17.82 1.52 3.72
CA THR A 37 -18.49 2.09 4.91
C THR A 37 -19.99 2.17 4.78
N ILE A 38 -20.52 2.14 3.55
CA ILE A 38 -21.97 2.31 3.28
C ILE A 38 -22.62 1.06 2.67
N ASP A 39 -21.84 0.06 2.25
CA ASP A 39 -22.37 -1.17 1.66
C ASP A 39 -23.02 -2.05 2.72
N PRO A 40 -24.35 -2.29 2.66
CA PRO A 40 -25.04 -3.10 3.65
C PRO A 40 -24.65 -4.57 3.65
N ASN A 41 -24.02 -5.06 2.57
CA ASN A 41 -23.56 -6.44 2.44
C ASN A 41 -22.17 -6.65 3.06
N VAL A 42 -21.46 -5.58 3.43
CA VAL A 42 -20.17 -5.64 4.07
C VAL A 42 -20.33 -5.53 5.57
N LYS A 43 -19.91 -6.57 6.31
CA LYS A 43 -19.83 -6.48 7.77
C LYS A 43 -18.79 -5.42 8.13
N CYS A 44 -19.28 -4.30 8.69
CA CYS A 44 -18.46 -3.16 9.07
C CYS A 44 -18.60 -2.92 10.58
N SER A 45 -17.54 -3.10 11.33
CA SER A 45 -17.48 -2.65 12.72
C SER A 45 -17.17 -1.15 12.75
N GLN A 46 -17.43 -0.50 13.90
CA GLN A 46 -17.07 0.90 14.11
C GLN A 46 -15.56 1.15 13.92
N SER A 47 -14.72 0.19 14.30
CA SER A 47 -13.26 0.23 14.08
C SER A 47 -12.89 0.09 12.60
N ASP A 48 -13.61 -0.74 11.84
CA ASP A 48 -13.40 -0.84 10.39
C ASP A 48 -13.75 0.46 9.68
N ALA A 49 -14.90 1.06 10.02
CA ALA A 49 -15.31 2.36 9.49
C ALA A 49 -14.27 3.45 9.80
N GLN A 50 -13.76 3.50 11.04
CA GLN A 50 -12.68 4.41 11.43
C GLN A 50 -11.45 4.24 10.54
N THR A 51 -11.03 2.99 10.33
CA THR A 51 -9.86 2.66 9.51
C THR A 51 -10.07 3.05 8.05
N TRP A 52 -11.23 2.73 7.48
CA TRP A 52 -11.53 3.01 6.06
C TRP A 52 -11.69 4.50 5.79
N LEU A 53 -12.36 5.25 6.67
CA LEU A 53 -12.49 6.70 6.58
C LEU A 53 -11.14 7.39 6.75
N SER A 54 -10.31 6.96 7.72
CA SER A 54 -8.95 7.49 7.89
C SER A 54 -8.09 7.25 6.65
N THR A 55 -8.16 6.04 6.07
CA THR A 55 -7.45 5.71 4.82
C THR A 55 -7.92 6.60 3.68
N ALA A 56 -9.23 6.80 3.53
CA ALA A 56 -9.80 7.66 2.50
C ALA A 56 -9.30 9.11 2.63
N LEU A 57 -9.30 9.66 3.84
CA LEU A 57 -8.78 11.00 4.09
C LEU A 57 -7.29 11.11 3.76
N THR A 58 -6.47 10.17 4.24
CA THR A 58 -5.03 10.13 3.97
C THR A 58 -4.73 10.06 2.47
N ASN A 59 -5.49 9.27 1.71
CA ASN A 59 -5.32 9.19 0.26
C ASN A 59 -5.55 10.53 -0.44
N LEU A 60 -6.59 11.28 -0.02
CA LEU A 60 -6.90 12.60 -0.58
C LEU A 60 -5.79 13.62 -0.26
N GLU A 61 -5.29 13.62 0.98
CA GLU A 61 -4.18 14.49 1.38
C GLU A 61 -2.88 14.12 0.66
N THR A 62 -2.61 12.82 0.48
CA THR A 62 -1.42 12.35 -0.27
C THR A 62 -1.50 12.77 -1.74
N CYS A 63 -2.66 12.68 -2.37
CA CYS A 63 -2.88 13.20 -3.73
C CYS A 63 -2.53 14.69 -3.81
N ARG A 64 -3.07 15.51 -2.90
CA ARG A 64 -2.81 16.94 -2.83
C ARG A 64 -1.31 17.25 -2.62
N ALA A 65 -0.69 16.54 -1.67
CA ALA A 65 0.73 16.69 -1.39
C ALA A 65 1.59 16.41 -2.62
N GLY A 66 1.28 15.38 -3.40
CA GLY A 66 2.00 15.04 -4.63
C GLY A 66 2.00 16.17 -5.68
N PHE A 67 0.88 16.88 -5.83
CA PHE A 67 0.83 18.06 -6.70
C PHE A 67 1.71 19.19 -6.18
N ILE A 68 1.65 19.48 -4.88
CA ILE A 68 2.47 20.52 -4.25
C ILE A 68 3.96 20.19 -4.35
N GLU A 69 4.36 18.97 -4.03
CA GLU A 69 5.74 18.48 -4.08
C GLU A 69 6.39 18.63 -5.46
N LEU A 70 5.61 18.41 -6.51
CA LEU A 70 6.11 18.52 -7.89
C LEU A 70 5.94 19.91 -8.49
N GLY A 71 5.46 20.89 -7.71
CA GLY A 71 5.24 22.26 -8.14
C GLY A 71 4.17 22.38 -9.24
N VAL A 72 3.15 21.53 -9.19
CA VAL A 72 2.06 21.54 -10.16
C VAL A 72 1.03 22.61 -9.77
N PRO A 73 0.56 23.43 -10.73
CA PRO A 73 -0.39 24.50 -10.44
C PRO A 73 -1.70 24.03 -9.79
N ASP A 74 -2.23 24.82 -8.87
CA ASP A 74 -3.47 24.52 -8.13
C ASP A 74 -4.71 24.30 -9.00
N ASN A 75 -4.74 24.90 -10.20
CA ASN A 75 -5.84 24.70 -11.15
C ASN A 75 -5.93 23.27 -11.72
N LEU A 76 -4.89 22.47 -11.57
CA LEU A 76 -4.88 21.04 -11.91
C LEU A 76 -5.25 20.15 -10.72
N LEU A 77 -5.32 20.71 -9.48
CA LEU A 77 -5.79 19.96 -8.33
C LEU A 77 -7.26 19.55 -8.53
N PRO A 78 -7.59 18.29 -8.30
CA PRO A 78 -8.97 17.84 -8.38
C PRO A 78 -9.86 18.62 -7.41
N LEU A 79 -10.86 19.33 -7.94
CA LEU A 79 -11.80 20.18 -7.18
C LEU A 79 -12.54 19.45 -6.04
N MET A 80 -12.53 18.11 -6.06
CA MET A 80 -13.23 17.27 -5.08
C MET A 80 -12.54 17.19 -3.72
N SER A 81 -11.26 17.56 -3.60
CA SER A 81 -10.51 17.27 -2.38
C SER A 81 -11.02 18.01 -1.15
N ASN A 82 -11.38 19.29 -1.26
CA ASN A 82 -11.69 20.11 -0.09
C ASN A 82 -13.03 19.77 0.58
N ASN A 83 -14.09 19.59 -0.18
CA ASN A 83 -15.41 19.27 0.40
C ASN A 83 -15.51 17.82 0.85
N VAL A 84 -14.99 16.89 0.07
CA VAL A 84 -14.97 15.46 0.41
C VAL A 84 -14.12 15.21 1.65
N SER A 85 -12.92 15.82 1.74
CA SER A 85 -12.07 15.72 2.92
C SER A 85 -12.76 16.22 4.18
N LYS A 86 -13.48 17.36 4.10
CA LYS A 86 -14.26 17.88 5.24
C LYS A 86 -15.39 16.93 5.65
N LEU A 87 -16.12 16.35 4.69
CA LEU A 87 -17.18 15.38 4.98
C LEU A 87 -16.63 14.11 5.65
N ILE A 88 -15.49 13.59 5.17
CA ILE A 88 -14.83 12.45 5.79
C ILE A 88 -14.34 12.80 7.19
N SER A 89 -13.75 13.98 7.40
CA SER A 89 -13.31 14.45 8.72
C SER A 89 -14.49 14.55 9.72
N ASN A 90 -15.63 15.07 9.26
CA ASN A 90 -16.84 15.12 10.08
C ASN A 90 -17.35 13.70 10.42
N ALA A 91 -17.36 12.79 9.45
CA ALA A 91 -17.75 11.40 9.69
C ALA A 91 -16.81 10.71 10.70
N LEU A 92 -15.51 10.97 10.61
CA LEU A 92 -14.52 10.48 11.59
C LEU A 92 -14.75 11.04 12.99
N ALA A 93 -15.09 12.33 13.10
CA ALA A 93 -15.37 12.97 14.38
C ALA A 93 -16.63 12.39 15.06
N LEU A 94 -17.61 11.97 14.26
CA LEU A 94 -18.83 11.32 14.75
C LEU A 94 -18.62 9.84 15.10
N ASN A 95 -17.74 9.14 14.36
CA ASN A 95 -17.43 7.73 14.56
C ASN A 95 -16.35 7.55 15.64
N LYS A 96 -16.69 7.88 16.90
CA LYS A 96 -15.76 7.75 18.03
C LYS A 96 -15.61 6.28 18.41
N VAL A 97 -14.44 5.72 18.13
CA VAL A 97 -14.04 4.38 18.60
C VAL A 97 -13.31 4.53 19.93
N PRO A 98 -13.75 3.85 21.00
CA PRO A 98 -13.03 3.84 22.26
C PRO A 98 -11.60 3.34 22.05
N TYR A 99 -10.61 4.07 22.55
CA TYR A 99 -9.24 3.60 22.53
C TYR A 99 -9.13 2.35 23.41
N THR A 100 -8.85 1.23 22.81
CA THR A 100 -8.52 -0.01 23.52
C THR A 100 -7.01 -0.23 23.47
N VAL A 101 -6.40 -0.41 24.64
CA VAL A 101 -4.98 -0.77 24.70
C VAL A 101 -4.79 -2.09 23.96
N PRO A 102 -3.86 -2.17 23.01
CA PRO A 102 -3.61 -3.41 22.29
C PRO A 102 -3.25 -4.53 23.26
N SER A 103 -3.99 -5.63 23.21
CA SER A 103 -3.66 -6.83 23.99
C SER A 103 -2.50 -7.56 23.34
N TYR A 104 -1.44 -7.80 24.13
CA TYR A 104 -0.26 -8.56 23.68
C TYR A 104 -0.28 -9.94 24.30
N LYS A 105 -0.02 -10.96 23.49
CA LYS A 105 0.12 -12.36 23.94
C LYS A 105 1.50 -12.88 23.51
N HIS A 106 2.35 -13.22 24.50
CA HIS A 106 3.72 -13.67 24.24
C HIS A 106 4.56 -12.69 23.42
N GLY A 107 4.46 -11.38 23.70
CA GLY A 107 5.19 -10.32 23.00
C GLY A 107 4.62 -9.91 21.64
N PHE A 108 3.53 -10.52 21.20
CA PHE A 108 2.87 -10.18 19.94
C PHE A 108 1.46 -9.64 20.17
N PRO A 109 0.99 -8.70 19.31
CA PRO A 109 -0.40 -8.28 19.32
C PRO A 109 -1.34 -9.49 19.18
N SER A 110 -2.49 -9.46 19.87
CA SER A 110 -3.44 -10.57 19.91
C SER A 110 -3.97 -11.03 18.54
N TRP A 111 -3.99 -10.10 17.57
CA TRP A 111 -4.42 -10.37 16.19
C TRP A 111 -3.39 -11.18 15.36
N VAL A 112 -2.14 -11.30 15.81
CA VAL A 112 -1.12 -12.10 15.12
C VAL A 112 -1.40 -13.58 15.38
N LYS A 113 -1.69 -14.33 14.32
CA LYS A 113 -2.02 -15.76 14.40
C LYS A 113 -0.84 -16.60 14.92
N PRO A 114 -1.09 -17.74 15.61
CA PRO A 114 -0.01 -18.58 16.14
C PRO A 114 1.01 -19.04 15.10
N GLY A 115 0.58 -19.36 13.88
CA GLY A 115 1.47 -19.72 12.78
C GLY A 115 2.41 -18.59 12.37
N ASP A 116 1.92 -17.35 12.38
CA ASP A 116 2.71 -16.18 12.06
C ASP A 116 3.74 -15.87 13.14
N ARG A 117 3.35 -16.01 14.42
CA ARG A 117 4.28 -15.87 15.56
C ARG A 117 5.42 -16.87 15.46
N LYS A 118 5.11 -18.14 15.13
CA LYS A 118 6.10 -19.20 14.96
C LYS A 118 7.10 -18.88 13.85
N LEU A 119 6.62 -18.33 12.72
CA LEU A 119 7.49 -17.88 11.62
C LEU A 119 8.39 -16.72 12.02
N LEU A 120 7.86 -15.75 12.77
CA LEU A 120 8.60 -14.57 13.23
C LEU A 120 9.61 -14.89 14.34
N GLN A 121 9.40 -15.96 15.09
CA GLN A 121 10.30 -16.42 16.16
C GLN A 121 11.31 -17.47 15.72
N SER A 122 11.14 -18.03 14.51
CA SER A 122 12.04 -19.07 14.01
C SER A 122 13.40 -18.50 13.65
N SER A 123 14.45 -19.04 14.26
CA SER A 123 15.83 -18.77 13.88
C SER A 123 16.30 -19.53 12.63
N SER A 124 15.49 -20.50 12.16
CA SER A 124 15.73 -21.25 10.94
C SER A 124 15.07 -20.57 9.73
N ALA A 125 15.66 -20.72 8.55
CA ALA A 125 15.05 -20.27 7.31
C ALA A 125 13.62 -20.83 7.18
N PRO A 126 12.61 -19.98 6.94
CA PRO A 126 11.24 -20.45 6.85
C PRO A 126 11.06 -21.35 5.63
N LYS A 127 10.10 -22.28 5.68
CA LYS A 127 9.65 -23.01 4.50
C LYS A 127 9.05 -21.98 3.53
N ALA A 128 9.84 -21.59 2.55
CA ALA A 128 9.48 -20.59 1.56
C ALA A 128 8.97 -21.23 0.29
N ASN A 129 8.01 -20.56 -0.37
CA ASN A 129 7.57 -20.93 -1.71
C ASN A 129 8.61 -20.55 -2.76
N LEU A 130 9.27 -19.39 -2.56
CA LEU A 130 10.36 -18.90 -3.40
C LEU A 130 11.50 -18.35 -2.55
N VAL A 131 12.72 -18.48 -3.07
CA VAL A 131 13.93 -17.95 -2.46
C VAL A 131 14.56 -16.91 -3.38
N VAL A 132 14.87 -15.74 -2.84
CA VAL A 132 15.63 -14.68 -3.51
C VAL A 132 17.04 -14.66 -2.95
N ALA A 133 18.05 -14.75 -3.83
CA ALA A 133 19.44 -14.69 -3.45
C ALA A 133 20.29 -14.06 -4.57
N GLN A 134 21.09 -13.05 -4.24
CA GLN A 134 21.91 -12.33 -5.22
C GLN A 134 23.02 -13.18 -5.81
N ASP A 135 23.54 -14.13 -5.04
CA ASP A 135 24.57 -15.09 -5.43
C ASP A 135 24.07 -16.14 -6.44
N GLY A 136 22.77 -16.20 -6.70
CA GLY A 136 22.15 -17.16 -7.59
C GLY A 136 21.78 -18.49 -6.93
N SER A 137 21.98 -18.66 -5.64
CA SER A 137 21.59 -19.86 -4.88
C SER A 137 20.07 -19.97 -4.61
N GLY A 138 19.29 -18.98 -5.04
CA GLY A 138 17.83 -18.94 -4.95
C GLY A 138 17.15 -19.10 -6.31
N ASN A 139 15.82 -19.05 -6.30
CA ASN A 139 15.01 -19.07 -7.52
C ASN A 139 15.17 -17.79 -8.35
N TYR A 140 15.39 -16.65 -7.67
CA TYR A 140 15.52 -15.33 -8.28
C TYR A 140 16.63 -14.51 -7.62
N LYS A 141 17.28 -13.63 -8.40
CA LYS A 141 18.27 -12.67 -7.87
C LYS A 141 17.66 -11.35 -7.41
N MET A 142 16.40 -11.07 -7.79
CA MET A 142 15.70 -9.81 -7.53
C MET A 142 14.36 -10.08 -6.88
N ILE A 143 14.01 -9.26 -5.87
CA ILE A 143 12.73 -9.34 -5.15
C ILE A 143 11.55 -9.09 -6.10
N LYS A 144 11.65 -8.09 -6.98
CA LYS A 144 10.61 -7.81 -7.99
C LYS A 144 10.27 -9.02 -8.86
N LYS A 145 11.28 -9.75 -9.31
CA LYS A 145 11.07 -10.94 -10.16
C LYS A 145 10.37 -12.06 -9.39
N ALA A 146 10.72 -12.26 -8.13
CA ALA A 146 10.05 -13.23 -7.27
C ALA A 146 8.58 -12.87 -7.03
N ILE A 147 8.28 -11.59 -6.78
CA ILE A 147 6.90 -11.10 -6.63
C ILE A 147 6.10 -11.27 -7.92
N SER A 148 6.69 -10.95 -9.08
CA SER A 148 6.03 -11.17 -10.38
C SER A 148 5.73 -12.65 -10.62
N ALA A 149 6.65 -13.55 -10.29
CA ALA A 149 6.40 -14.99 -10.39
C ALA A 149 5.35 -15.49 -9.40
N ALA A 150 5.28 -14.90 -8.20
CA ALA A 150 4.25 -15.23 -7.22
C ALA A 150 2.85 -14.88 -7.73
N SER A 151 2.70 -13.93 -8.65
CA SER A 151 1.39 -13.54 -9.19
C SER A 151 0.65 -14.65 -9.92
N SER A 152 1.37 -15.59 -10.52
CA SER A 152 0.79 -16.75 -11.20
C SER A 152 0.58 -17.96 -10.28
N GLN A 153 1.12 -17.94 -9.06
CA GLN A 153 1.14 -19.07 -8.14
C GLN A 153 0.39 -18.81 -6.83
N SER A 154 0.17 -17.52 -6.48
CA SER A 154 -0.49 -17.15 -5.23
C SER A 154 -2.01 -17.35 -5.34
N GLY A 155 -2.55 -18.17 -4.44
CA GLY A 155 -3.98 -18.35 -4.23
C GLY A 155 -4.48 -17.60 -2.98
N ASN A 156 -5.46 -18.17 -2.30
CA ASN A 156 -5.98 -17.64 -1.02
C ASN A 156 -5.05 -17.89 0.17
N GLU A 157 -4.06 -18.76 0.02
CA GLU A 157 -3.09 -19.08 1.06
C GLU A 157 -1.95 -18.06 1.11
N ARG A 158 -1.24 -18.06 2.24
CA ARG A 158 -0.05 -17.24 2.41
C ARG A 158 1.09 -17.75 1.54
N PHE A 159 1.63 -16.87 0.70
CA PHE A 159 2.78 -17.14 -0.15
C PHE A 159 4.03 -16.50 0.48
N VAL A 160 5.00 -17.33 0.84
CA VAL A 160 6.22 -16.90 1.54
C VAL A 160 7.38 -16.79 0.56
N ILE A 161 7.99 -15.61 0.48
CA ILE A 161 9.21 -15.34 -0.26
C ILE A 161 10.32 -15.08 0.74
N TYR A 162 11.31 -15.96 0.78
CA TYR A 162 12.48 -15.80 1.61
C TYR A 162 13.57 -15.03 0.84
N VAL A 163 14.06 -13.96 1.44
CA VAL A 163 15.08 -13.08 0.86
C VAL A 163 16.36 -13.25 1.68
N LYS A 164 17.35 -13.92 1.10
CA LYS A 164 18.66 -14.13 1.74
C LYS A 164 19.39 -12.83 2.01
N ALA A 165 20.37 -12.88 2.89
CA ALA A 165 21.26 -11.77 3.20
C ALA A 165 21.82 -11.12 1.93
N GLY A 166 21.86 -9.80 1.89
CA GLY A 166 22.33 -9.02 0.75
C GLY A 166 21.70 -7.63 0.72
N THR A 167 22.24 -6.76 -0.16
CA THR A 167 21.73 -5.41 -0.37
C THR A 167 21.02 -5.32 -1.72
N TYR A 168 19.69 -5.29 -1.68
CA TYR A 168 18.83 -5.25 -2.86
C TYR A 168 18.46 -3.79 -3.18
N LYS A 169 19.05 -3.25 -4.24
CA LYS A 169 18.79 -1.89 -4.72
C LYS A 169 17.55 -1.90 -5.62
N GLU A 170 16.37 -1.92 -5.01
CA GLU A 170 15.10 -2.05 -5.72
C GLU A 170 14.02 -1.20 -5.06
N ASN A 171 13.14 -0.57 -5.88
CA ASN A 171 11.85 -0.08 -5.38
C ASN A 171 10.83 -1.19 -5.64
N VAL A 172 10.32 -1.81 -4.60
CA VAL A 172 9.48 -3.01 -4.66
C VAL A 172 8.02 -2.64 -4.52
N GLU A 173 7.21 -3.00 -5.51
CA GLU A 173 5.75 -2.86 -5.46
C GLU A 173 5.08 -4.21 -5.26
N ILE A 174 4.25 -4.34 -4.22
CA ILE A 174 3.50 -5.56 -3.91
C ILE A 174 2.03 -5.31 -4.19
N LYS A 175 1.51 -5.87 -5.28
CA LYS A 175 0.09 -5.78 -5.70
C LYS A 175 -0.72 -7.03 -5.31
N LEU A 176 -0.05 -8.04 -4.76
CA LEU A 176 -0.64 -9.33 -4.42
C LEU A 176 -1.13 -9.36 -2.97
N LYS A 177 -2.22 -10.11 -2.75
CA LYS A 177 -2.70 -10.44 -1.41
C LYS A 177 -1.86 -11.60 -0.83
N ASN A 178 -1.84 -11.71 0.49
CA ASN A 178 -1.26 -12.85 1.22
C ASN A 178 0.23 -13.11 0.97
N ILE A 179 1.00 -12.13 0.48
CA ILE A 179 2.46 -12.22 0.34
C ILE A 179 3.13 -11.92 1.67
N MET A 180 4.08 -12.76 2.04
CA MET A 180 4.98 -12.57 3.17
C MET A 180 6.43 -12.56 2.69
N LEU A 181 7.15 -11.47 2.95
CA LEU A 181 8.59 -11.39 2.74
C LEU A 181 9.29 -11.68 4.06
N VAL A 182 10.26 -12.56 4.05
CA VAL A 182 11.07 -12.92 5.21
C VAL A 182 12.54 -12.80 4.86
N GLY A 183 13.28 -12.00 5.62
CA GLY A 183 14.72 -11.83 5.44
C GLY A 183 15.53 -12.53 6.52
N ASP A 184 16.86 -12.53 6.39
CA ASP A 184 17.80 -13.09 7.38
C ASP A 184 17.96 -12.26 8.66
N GLY A 185 17.29 -11.10 8.70
CA GLY A 185 17.27 -10.24 9.89
C GLY A 185 17.81 -8.83 9.63
N ILE A 186 17.75 -8.02 10.69
CA ILE A 186 18.18 -6.63 10.67
C ILE A 186 19.69 -6.54 10.34
N GLY A 187 20.05 -5.68 9.39
CA GLY A 187 21.41 -5.50 8.93
C GLY A 187 21.95 -6.59 7.99
N LYS A 188 21.23 -7.71 7.82
CA LYS A 188 21.60 -8.80 6.91
C LYS A 188 20.88 -8.71 5.57
N THR A 189 19.55 -8.60 5.57
CA THR A 189 18.76 -8.37 4.37
C THR A 189 18.37 -6.91 4.30
N ILE A 190 18.93 -6.18 3.36
CA ILE A 190 18.74 -4.74 3.20
C ILE A 190 18.08 -4.46 1.85
N VAL A 191 16.96 -3.75 1.85
CA VAL A 191 16.31 -3.27 0.63
C VAL A 191 16.46 -1.76 0.58
N THR A 192 17.03 -1.23 -0.50
CA THR A 192 17.24 0.22 -0.67
C THR A 192 16.64 0.71 -1.98
N GLY A 193 16.08 1.93 -1.95
CA GLY A 193 15.61 2.65 -3.13
C GLY A 193 16.22 4.04 -3.19
N SER A 194 16.31 4.60 -4.40
CA SER A 194 16.91 5.93 -4.63
C SER A 194 15.92 6.95 -5.17
N LYS A 195 14.64 6.61 -5.30
CA LYS A 195 13.62 7.56 -5.73
C LYS A 195 13.40 8.64 -4.67
N SER A 196 13.27 9.88 -5.10
CA SER A 196 13.02 11.04 -4.23
C SER A 196 12.22 12.11 -4.94
N VAL A 197 11.66 13.04 -4.18
CA VAL A 197 10.96 14.23 -4.74
C VAL A 197 11.91 15.08 -5.57
N GLY A 198 13.14 15.29 -5.10
CA GLY A 198 14.18 16.00 -5.86
C GLY A 198 14.54 15.31 -7.19
N GLY A 199 14.40 13.99 -7.27
CA GLY A 199 14.54 13.19 -8.48
C GLY A 199 13.29 13.15 -9.38
N GLY A 200 12.24 13.93 -9.07
CA GLY A 200 11.00 14.01 -9.86
C GLY A 200 9.94 12.95 -9.55
N SER A 201 10.10 12.20 -8.45
CA SER A 201 9.05 11.32 -7.93
C SER A 201 8.20 12.06 -6.89
N THR A 202 6.95 11.63 -6.68
CA THR A 202 6.18 12.03 -5.51
C THR A 202 6.64 11.24 -4.29
N THR A 203 6.35 11.72 -3.07
CA THR A 203 6.58 10.95 -1.84
C THR A 203 5.89 9.58 -1.93
N PHE A 204 4.68 9.53 -2.48
CA PHE A 204 3.92 8.29 -2.68
C PHE A 204 4.68 7.25 -3.53
N ASN A 205 5.30 7.67 -4.65
CA ASN A 205 6.07 6.79 -5.54
C ASN A 205 7.54 6.61 -5.15
N SER A 206 8.02 7.34 -4.15
CA SER A 206 9.42 7.22 -3.69
C SER A 206 9.64 6.07 -2.71
N ALA A 207 8.57 5.44 -2.23
CA ALA A 207 8.65 4.33 -1.29
C ALA A 207 9.57 3.21 -1.80
N THR A 208 10.50 2.76 -0.94
CA THR A 208 11.37 1.61 -1.25
C THR A 208 10.56 0.33 -1.37
N ILE A 209 9.57 0.15 -0.47
CA ILE A 209 8.60 -0.95 -0.53
C ILE A 209 7.21 -0.34 -0.42
N GLY A 210 6.40 -0.50 -1.46
CA GLY A 210 5.01 -0.10 -1.51
C GLY A 210 4.09 -1.31 -1.62
N LYS A 211 3.03 -1.36 -0.80
CA LYS A 211 1.99 -2.39 -0.92
C LYS A 211 0.72 -1.78 -1.48
N TYR A 212 0.39 -2.15 -2.69
CA TYR A 212 -0.83 -1.75 -3.37
C TYR A 212 -1.76 -2.96 -3.46
N ILE A 213 -2.90 -2.90 -2.82
CA ILE A 213 -3.91 -3.96 -2.97
C ILE A 213 -4.76 -3.58 -4.19
N GLN A 214 -4.50 -4.22 -5.33
CA GLN A 214 -5.41 -4.16 -6.47
C GLN A 214 -6.73 -4.84 -6.04
N LEU A 215 -7.75 -4.04 -5.82
CA LEU A 215 -9.11 -4.55 -5.68
C LEU A 215 -9.61 -4.76 -7.11
N THR A 216 -9.60 -6.01 -7.58
CA THR A 216 -10.25 -6.36 -8.83
C THR A 216 -11.70 -5.92 -8.74
N SER A 217 -12.07 -5.00 -9.58
CA SER A 217 -13.45 -4.57 -9.80
C SER A 217 -14.19 -5.66 -10.59
N ASN A 218 -14.41 -6.81 -10.00
CA ASN A 218 -15.44 -7.72 -10.46
C ASN A 218 -16.70 -7.35 -9.68
N ASN A 219 -17.39 -6.35 -10.11
CA ASN A 219 -18.75 -5.90 -9.81
C ASN A 219 -18.79 -4.37 -9.66
N ILE A 220 -18.59 -3.66 -10.75
CA ILE A 220 -19.15 -2.32 -10.90
C ILE A 220 -20.15 -2.45 -12.05
N CYS A 221 -21.43 -2.62 -11.69
CA CYS A 221 -22.52 -2.26 -12.57
C CYS A 221 -22.68 -0.75 -12.58
#